data_b5d4c6870b6bc6f623e257015378fb93
#
_entry.id   b5d4c6870b6bc6f623e257015378fb93
#
_cell.length_a   1.000
_cell.length_b   1.000
_cell.length_c   1.000
_cell.angle_alpha   90.00
_cell.angle_beta   90.00
_cell.angle_gamma   90.00
#
_symmetry.space_group_name_H-M   'P 1'
#
loop_
_entity.id
_entity.type
_entity.pdbx_description
1 polymer ?
#
loop_
_entity_poly.entity_id
_entity_poly.type
_entity_poly.pdbx_seq_one_letter_code
_entity_poly.pdbx_strand_id
1 'polypeptide(L)'
;MSLAATLFAGCSTSSSEDTAAAKNSSANISNEKPDSTEKSGGGGPEEESIDTSNIKTKYKDVAYGSKSEIQKLDIYLPNEGEGPFPVIVAIHGGGFMKGDKTGADLSPTLEGVNRGYAVVPVNYRLSGEAIFPAAINDVKAAIRYIKKNAKEYNLDPSNIAVWGNSAGGNLAALAGTSGDDNSLNGEKPENPKYSSEVKAVIDWFGPLEFLKLDEQFVESGITPKLGERSSDTSPESKYIGGNITENVEQAEKANPASYITKNDPYFFIQHGTADQNVPTQQSIDFAEKLTNVIGKEKVTLSLIEGAGHGGEQFNSEENLEEVFKFLDSVLK
;
A
#
# COMPACT_ATOMS: atom_id res chain seq x y z
N MET A 1 -5.50 -64.64 18.19
CA MET A 1 -4.20 -65.28 18.40
C MET A 1 -3.23 -64.13 18.56
N SER A 2 -2.96 -63.83 19.80
CA SER A 2 -1.80 -63.98 20.65
C SER A 2 -0.67 -63.05 20.27
N LEU A 3 -0.50 -61.99 21.01
CA LEU A 3 0.35 -61.80 22.21
C LEU A 3 1.85 -61.95 21.92
N ALA A 4 2.61 -60.90 22.13
CA ALA A 4 3.49 -60.79 23.31
C ALA A 4 4.19 -59.43 23.39
N ALA A 5 4.06 -58.81 24.52
CA ALA A 5 4.83 -57.69 25.04
C ALA A 5 6.15 -58.16 25.64
N THR A 6 7.18 -57.35 25.64
CA THR A 6 8.23 -57.41 26.65
C THR A 6 8.75 -56.01 27.00
N LEU A 7 8.51 -55.66 28.25
CA LEU A 7 9.17 -54.61 29.04
C LEU A 7 10.58 -55.07 29.44
N PHE A 8 11.51 -54.10 29.55
CA PHE A 8 12.54 -54.13 30.58
C PHE A 8 12.88 -52.72 31.08
N ALA A 9 12.78 -52.54 32.36
CA ALA A 9 13.15 -51.41 33.18
C ALA A 9 14.53 -51.66 33.86
N GLY A 10 15.13 -50.59 34.33
CA GLY A 10 16.26 -50.63 35.28
C GLY A 10 16.98 -49.28 35.27
N CYS A 11 16.69 -48.38 36.17
CA CYS A 11 17.15 -48.11 37.53
C CYS A 11 18.62 -47.70 37.62
N SER A 12 18.83 -46.45 37.98
CA SER A 12 19.28 -45.84 39.26
C SER A 12 20.80 -45.81 39.39
N THR A 13 21.46 -44.77 39.93
CA THR A 13 21.52 -44.10 41.24
C THR A 13 22.51 -42.94 41.15
N SER A 14 22.31 -41.78 41.64
CA SER A 14 22.41 -41.14 42.96
C SER A 14 23.82 -40.60 43.36
N SER A 15 23.75 -39.37 43.83
CA SER A 15 24.44 -38.72 44.99
C SER A 15 25.84 -38.16 44.71
N SER A 16 26.32 -37.06 45.31
CA SER A 16 25.97 -36.30 46.51
C SER A 16 26.72 -34.95 46.51
N GLU A 17 26.10 -33.95 47.05
CA GLU A 17 26.56 -32.89 47.96
C GLU A 17 28.08 -32.72 48.24
N ASP A 18 28.56 -31.46 48.21
CA ASP A 18 29.05 -30.87 49.43
C ASP A 18 29.20 -29.33 49.40
N THR A 19 28.85 -28.77 50.52
CA THR A 19 28.79 -27.38 50.93
C THR A 19 30.16 -26.83 51.35
N ALA A 20 30.39 -25.52 51.20
CA ALA A 20 31.03 -24.73 52.27
C ALA A 20 30.88 -23.21 52.05
N ALA A 21 30.51 -22.59 53.16
CA ALA A 21 30.17 -21.19 53.34
C ALA A 21 31.35 -20.34 53.86
N ALA A 22 31.08 -19.01 53.78
CA ALA A 22 31.54 -17.91 54.66
C ALA A 22 32.81 -17.16 54.20
N LYS A 23 32.84 -15.82 54.20
CA LYS A 23 32.44 -14.78 55.15
C LYS A 23 32.62 -13.37 54.56
N ASN A 24 31.74 -12.47 54.97
CA ASN A 24 31.74 -11.02 55.03
C ASN A 24 33.07 -10.26 54.96
N SER A 25 33.06 -9.13 54.23
CA SER A 25 33.40 -7.84 54.87
C SER A 25 32.80 -6.67 54.08
N SER A 26 32.14 -5.81 54.85
CA SER A 26 31.52 -4.56 54.44
C SER A 26 32.57 -3.48 54.16
N ALA A 27 32.35 -2.69 53.11
CA ALA A 27 32.78 -1.27 53.08
C ALA A 27 31.84 -0.48 52.18
N ASN A 28 31.12 0.42 52.82
CA ASN A 28 30.37 1.52 52.21
C ASN A 28 31.33 2.50 51.51
N ILE A 29 31.02 2.92 50.26
CA ILE A 29 31.28 4.27 49.79
C ILE A 29 30.21 4.63 48.74
N SER A 30 29.55 5.75 49.01
CA SER A 30 28.66 6.66 48.31
C SER A 30 28.62 6.69 46.79
N ASN A 31 27.37 6.78 46.34
CA ASN A 31 26.80 7.63 45.27
C ASN A 31 27.71 8.12 44.14
N GLU A 32 27.42 7.66 42.95
CA GLU A 32 27.07 8.54 41.80
C GLU A 32 26.49 7.68 40.68
N LYS A 33 25.31 8.06 40.25
CA LYS A 33 24.57 7.47 39.13
C LYS A 33 24.99 8.22 37.85
N PRO A 34 25.55 7.57 36.84
CA PRO A 34 25.52 8.15 35.52
C PRO A 34 24.23 7.69 34.81
N ASP A 35 23.40 8.65 34.56
CA ASP A 35 22.35 8.59 33.58
C ASP A 35 22.98 8.32 32.19
N SER A 36 22.86 7.12 31.69
CA SER A 36 23.18 6.78 30.30
C SER A 36 21.95 6.12 29.66
N THR A 37 21.04 6.97 29.20
CA THR A 37 20.14 6.63 28.12
C THR A 37 20.97 6.44 26.85
N GLU A 38 21.48 5.23 26.63
CA GLU A 38 21.91 4.81 25.31
C GLU A 38 20.67 4.69 24.42
N LYS A 39 20.40 5.76 23.68
CA LYS A 39 19.62 5.67 22.46
C LYS A 39 20.39 4.77 21.49
N SER A 40 19.86 3.59 21.23
CA SER A 40 20.29 2.78 20.09
C SER A 40 19.93 3.55 18.81
N GLY A 41 20.86 4.40 18.37
CA GLY A 41 20.78 5.11 17.12
C GLY A 41 21.18 4.20 15.97
N GLY A 42 20.23 3.51 15.40
CA GLY A 42 20.28 3.01 14.02
C GLY A 42 19.62 4.04 13.12
N GLY A 43 20.25 5.20 12.91
CA GLY A 43 19.77 6.20 11.98
C GLY A 43 20.09 5.79 10.53
N GLY A 44 19.17 5.09 9.88
CA GLY A 44 19.01 5.23 8.44
C GLY A 44 18.50 6.64 8.13
N PRO A 45 18.66 7.16 6.90
CA PRO A 45 18.10 8.45 6.55
C PRO A 45 16.62 8.45 6.94
N GLU A 46 16.19 9.44 7.74
CA GLU A 46 14.78 9.63 8.06
C GLU A 46 14.05 9.76 6.71
N GLU A 47 13.12 8.86 6.42
CA GLU A 47 12.28 8.99 5.25
C GLU A 47 11.49 10.28 5.42
N GLU A 48 11.58 11.17 4.41
CA GLU A 48 10.84 12.43 4.43
C GLU A 48 9.35 12.13 4.57
N SER A 49 8.68 12.88 5.42
CA SER A 49 7.24 12.72 5.66
C SER A 49 6.46 13.88 5.05
N ILE A 50 5.16 13.64 4.78
CA ILE A 50 4.23 14.68 4.33
C ILE A 50 4.15 15.82 5.36
N ASP A 51 4.15 17.07 4.88
CA ASP A 51 3.91 18.24 5.72
C ASP A 51 2.41 18.49 5.87
N THR A 52 1.90 18.27 7.06
CA THR A 52 0.51 18.54 7.43
C THR A 52 0.32 19.70 8.38
N SER A 53 1.37 20.53 8.57
CA SER A 53 1.39 21.61 9.57
C SER A 53 0.26 22.63 9.35
N ASN A 54 -0.04 22.95 8.10
CA ASN A 54 -1.06 23.93 7.69
C ASN A 54 -2.51 23.38 7.69
N ILE A 55 -2.70 22.09 7.95
CA ILE A 55 -4.04 21.47 7.97
C ILE A 55 -4.62 21.60 9.37
N LYS A 56 -5.76 22.29 9.51
CA LYS A 56 -6.41 22.57 10.80
C LYS A 56 -7.15 21.35 11.37
N THR A 57 -7.92 20.67 10.52
CA THR A 57 -8.74 19.51 10.93
C THR A 57 -8.13 18.24 10.39
N LYS A 58 -7.63 17.41 11.30
CA LYS A 58 -6.99 16.14 10.98
C LYS A 58 -7.28 15.09 12.05
N TYR A 59 -7.55 13.88 11.59
CA TYR A 59 -7.68 12.70 12.44
C TYR A 59 -6.55 11.75 12.08
N LYS A 60 -5.74 11.36 13.05
CA LYS A 60 -4.57 10.51 12.83
C LYS A 60 -4.76 9.14 13.43
N ASP A 61 -4.13 8.14 12.79
CA ASP A 61 -4.07 6.75 13.26
C ASP A 61 -5.44 6.12 13.52
N VAL A 62 -6.43 6.49 12.69
CA VAL A 62 -7.78 5.95 12.75
C VAL A 62 -7.76 4.50 12.27
N ALA A 63 -8.09 3.56 13.13
CA ALA A 63 -8.16 2.14 12.80
C ALA A 63 -9.36 1.84 11.90
N TYR A 64 -9.13 1.34 10.69
CA TYR A 64 -10.17 0.94 9.75
C TYR A 64 -10.43 -0.56 9.74
N GLY A 65 -9.54 -1.34 10.31
CA GLY A 65 -9.59 -2.79 10.42
C GLY A 65 -9.06 -3.29 11.75
N SER A 66 -9.15 -4.60 11.96
CA SER A 66 -8.78 -5.26 13.22
C SER A 66 -7.84 -6.47 13.03
N LYS A 67 -7.37 -6.71 11.80
CA LYS A 67 -6.50 -7.84 11.47
C LYS A 67 -5.02 -7.57 11.73
N SER A 68 -4.65 -6.30 11.79
CA SER A 68 -3.27 -5.83 12.01
C SER A 68 -3.26 -4.42 12.60
N GLU A 69 -2.25 -4.14 13.42
CA GLU A 69 -2.01 -2.79 13.96
C GLU A 69 -1.67 -1.76 12.88
N ILE A 70 -1.19 -2.20 11.71
CA ILE A 70 -0.90 -1.34 10.57
C ILE A 70 -2.17 -0.82 9.87
N GLN A 71 -3.33 -1.45 10.07
CA GLN A 71 -4.59 -1.09 9.43
C GLN A 71 -5.13 0.25 9.96
N LYS A 72 -4.41 1.33 9.68
CA LYS A 72 -4.69 2.70 10.08
C LYS A 72 -4.70 3.63 8.88
N LEU A 73 -5.51 4.66 8.97
CA LEU A 73 -5.55 5.77 8.02
C LEU A 73 -5.51 7.10 8.78
N ASP A 74 -5.12 8.15 8.07
CA ASP A 74 -5.32 9.52 8.53
C ASP A 74 -6.41 10.19 7.69
N ILE A 75 -7.05 11.22 8.21
CA ILE A 75 -8.04 12.01 7.49
C ILE A 75 -7.65 13.48 7.61
N TYR A 76 -7.43 14.13 6.49
CA TYR A 76 -7.09 15.53 6.38
C TYR A 76 -8.22 16.27 5.66
N LEU A 77 -8.85 17.23 6.34
CA LEU A 77 -9.97 17.98 5.78
C LEU A 77 -9.53 19.34 5.25
N PRO A 78 -10.20 19.84 4.21
CA PRO A 78 -10.02 21.23 3.76
C PRO A 78 -10.16 22.24 4.90
N ASN A 79 -9.32 23.28 4.85
CA ASN A 79 -9.39 24.35 5.82
C ASN A 79 -10.58 25.30 5.59
N GLU A 80 -11.19 25.23 4.40
CA GLU A 80 -12.30 26.05 3.94
C GLU A 80 -13.42 25.18 3.35
N GLY A 81 -14.64 25.70 3.32
CA GLY A 81 -15.82 24.96 2.88
C GLY A 81 -16.56 24.27 4.03
N GLU A 82 -17.81 23.88 3.78
CA GLU A 82 -18.68 23.27 4.79
C GLU A 82 -18.77 21.73 4.62
N GLY A 83 -18.37 21.19 3.46
CA GLY A 83 -18.54 19.77 3.11
C GLY A 83 -20.02 19.37 2.89
N PRO A 84 -20.36 18.08 2.80
CA PRO A 84 -19.41 16.96 2.88
C PRO A 84 -18.39 17.00 1.75
N PHE A 85 -17.13 16.68 2.05
CA PHE A 85 -16.02 16.79 1.10
C PHE A 85 -15.86 15.54 0.25
N PRO A 86 -15.66 15.65 -1.07
CA PRO A 86 -15.21 14.53 -1.90
C PRO A 86 -13.84 14.02 -1.40
N VAL A 87 -13.57 12.74 -1.58
CA VAL A 87 -12.47 12.05 -0.92
C VAL A 87 -11.42 11.56 -1.91
N ILE A 88 -10.15 11.77 -1.60
CA ILE A 88 -9.00 11.12 -2.23
C ILE A 88 -8.42 10.13 -1.22
N VAL A 89 -8.55 8.84 -1.47
CA VAL A 89 -7.84 7.80 -0.73
C VAL A 89 -6.45 7.67 -1.32
N ALA A 90 -5.42 8.06 -0.56
CA ALA A 90 -4.04 8.07 -1.01
C ALA A 90 -3.31 6.78 -0.60
N ILE A 91 -2.70 6.09 -1.57
CA ILE A 91 -2.10 4.77 -1.40
C ILE A 91 -0.61 4.85 -1.72
N HIS A 92 0.23 4.66 -0.71
CA HIS A 92 1.68 4.79 -0.84
C HIS A 92 2.31 3.69 -1.69
N GLY A 93 3.47 3.99 -2.28
CA GLY A 93 4.31 3.05 -3.01
C GLY A 93 5.14 2.15 -2.08
N GLY A 94 6.35 1.79 -2.56
CA GLY A 94 7.31 1.02 -1.76
C GLY A 94 7.40 -0.47 -2.10
N GLY A 95 6.98 -0.88 -3.31
CA GLY A 95 7.11 -2.27 -3.79
C GLY A 95 6.36 -3.28 -2.95
N PHE A 96 5.26 -2.89 -2.32
CA PHE A 96 4.48 -3.70 -1.39
C PHE A 96 5.25 -4.15 -0.13
N MET A 97 6.52 -3.76 0.04
CA MET A 97 7.41 -4.22 1.10
C MET A 97 7.70 -3.16 2.17
N LYS A 98 7.49 -1.90 1.83
CA LYS A 98 7.74 -0.74 2.69
C LYS A 98 6.82 0.41 2.34
N GLY A 99 6.95 1.51 3.06
CA GLY A 99 6.13 2.72 2.92
C GLY A 99 5.22 2.94 4.11
N ASP A 100 4.68 4.13 4.21
CA ASP A 100 3.75 4.55 5.26
C ASP A 100 2.81 5.62 4.74
N LYS A 101 1.61 5.72 5.34
CA LYS A 101 0.61 6.76 5.07
C LYS A 101 1.13 8.19 5.29
N THR A 102 2.26 8.33 5.94
CA THR A 102 2.94 9.62 6.16
C THR A 102 4.13 9.85 5.22
N GLY A 103 4.40 8.94 4.28
CA GLY A 103 5.52 9.04 3.35
C GLY A 103 5.43 10.25 2.42
N ALA A 104 6.57 10.89 2.12
CA ALA A 104 6.64 12.07 1.25
C ALA A 104 6.19 11.79 -0.19
N ASP A 105 6.18 10.54 -0.61
CA ASP A 105 5.65 10.09 -1.90
C ASP A 105 4.14 10.38 -2.07
N LEU A 106 3.43 10.64 -0.97
CA LEU A 106 2.02 11.06 -0.96
C LEU A 106 1.83 12.58 -0.96
N SER A 107 2.90 13.38 -0.88
CA SER A 107 2.79 14.86 -0.86
C SER A 107 1.94 15.44 -2.00
N PRO A 108 2.00 14.94 -3.25
CA PRO A 108 1.12 15.43 -4.33
C PRO A 108 -0.37 15.29 -4.02
N THR A 109 -0.76 14.23 -3.32
CA THR A 109 -2.18 14.00 -2.99
C THR A 109 -2.70 15.01 -1.97
N LEU A 110 -1.82 15.54 -1.08
CA LEU A 110 -2.19 16.54 -0.07
C LEU A 110 -2.62 17.88 -0.66
N GLU A 111 -2.19 18.21 -1.89
CA GLU A 111 -2.72 19.38 -2.60
C GLU A 111 -4.24 19.34 -2.76
N GLY A 112 -4.83 18.16 -2.68
CA GLY A 112 -6.27 17.98 -2.64
C GLY A 112 -6.96 18.74 -1.50
N VAL A 113 -6.29 18.88 -0.34
CA VAL A 113 -6.83 19.64 0.81
C VAL A 113 -7.06 21.10 0.45
N ASN A 114 -6.11 21.71 -0.27
CA ASN A 114 -6.20 23.11 -0.74
C ASN A 114 -7.24 23.27 -1.86
N ARG A 115 -7.62 22.17 -2.50
CA ARG A 115 -8.58 22.13 -3.62
C ARG A 115 -9.96 21.62 -3.22
N GLY A 116 -10.24 21.52 -1.92
CA GLY A 116 -11.56 21.16 -1.39
C GLY A 116 -11.85 19.66 -1.35
N TYR A 117 -10.83 18.81 -1.34
CA TYR A 117 -10.93 17.37 -1.12
C TYR A 117 -10.50 17.00 0.29
N ALA A 118 -11.20 16.07 0.91
CA ALA A 118 -10.65 15.34 2.03
C ALA A 118 -9.60 14.35 1.51
N VAL A 119 -8.40 14.34 2.09
CA VAL A 119 -7.33 13.42 1.71
C VAL A 119 -7.15 12.39 2.82
N VAL A 120 -7.21 11.11 2.44
CA VAL A 120 -7.19 9.98 3.36
C VAL A 120 -6.06 9.02 2.98
N PRO A 121 -4.81 9.27 3.45
CA PRO A 121 -3.73 8.33 3.26
C PRO A 121 -3.93 7.09 4.12
N VAL A 122 -3.65 5.91 3.54
CA VAL A 122 -3.90 4.62 4.16
C VAL A 122 -2.65 3.77 4.24
N ASN A 123 -2.44 3.12 5.40
CA ASN A 123 -1.52 2.01 5.54
C ASN A 123 -2.23 0.71 5.20
N TYR A 124 -1.51 -0.21 4.60
CA TYR A 124 -1.96 -1.57 4.28
C TYR A 124 -0.88 -2.58 4.70
N ARG A 125 -1.26 -3.83 4.96
CA ARG A 125 -0.29 -4.87 5.31
C ARG A 125 0.71 -5.07 4.19
N LEU A 126 1.98 -4.94 4.53
CA LEU A 126 3.10 -5.15 3.63
C LEU A 126 3.36 -6.64 3.42
N SER A 127 4.02 -7.00 2.33
CA SER A 127 4.27 -8.40 1.95
C SER A 127 5.13 -9.18 2.97
N GLY A 128 5.90 -8.49 3.81
CA GLY A 128 6.60 -9.08 4.94
C GLY A 128 5.70 -9.53 6.08
N GLU A 129 4.49 -8.97 6.18
CA GLU A 129 3.46 -9.35 7.15
C GLU A 129 2.45 -10.32 6.54
N ALA A 130 1.95 -10.00 5.36
CA ALA A 130 0.95 -10.82 4.67
C ALA A 130 1.03 -10.64 3.15
N ILE A 131 1.11 -11.75 2.43
CA ILE A 131 1.15 -11.76 0.96
C ILE A 131 -0.21 -11.41 0.33
N PHE A 132 -0.23 -11.24 -0.99
CA PHE A 132 -1.45 -11.08 -1.77
C PHE A 132 -2.50 -12.15 -1.39
N PRO A 133 -3.79 -11.77 -1.22
CA PRO A 133 -4.39 -10.47 -1.51
C PRO A 133 -4.52 -9.52 -0.30
N ALA A 134 -3.69 -9.64 0.73
CA ALA A 134 -3.87 -8.91 1.99
C ALA A 134 -3.91 -7.37 1.81
N ALA A 135 -2.98 -6.80 1.04
CA ALA A 135 -2.89 -5.35 0.83
C ALA A 135 -4.14 -4.79 0.13
N ILE A 136 -4.60 -5.43 -0.95
CA ILE A 136 -5.83 -4.96 -1.64
C ILE A 136 -7.08 -5.16 -0.76
N ASN A 137 -7.15 -6.23 0.04
CA ASN A 137 -8.23 -6.42 0.99
C ASN A 137 -8.29 -5.28 2.01
N ASP A 138 -7.13 -4.78 2.43
CA ASP A 138 -6.99 -3.68 3.37
C ASP A 138 -7.41 -2.35 2.75
N VAL A 139 -6.98 -2.05 1.53
CA VAL A 139 -7.43 -0.85 0.77
C VAL A 139 -8.94 -0.85 0.61
N LYS A 140 -9.54 -1.97 0.19
CA LYS A 140 -10.99 -2.10 0.06
C LYS A 140 -11.70 -1.96 1.42
N ALA A 141 -11.10 -2.45 2.51
CA ALA A 141 -11.62 -2.28 3.87
C ALA A 141 -11.59 -0.81 4.31
N ALA A 142 -10.51 -0.07 3.98
CA ALA A 142 -10.40 1.36 4.26
C ALA A 142 -11.49 2.16 3.51
N ILE A 143 -11.73 1.87 2.23
CA ILE A 143 -12.82 2.51 1.45
C ILE A 143 -14.18 2.24 2.10
N ARG A 144 -14.47 1.01 2.52
CA ARG A 144 -15.72 0.70 3.22
C ARG A 144 -15.83 1.40 4.57
N TYR A 145 -14.72 1.54 5.30
CA TYR A 145 -14.67 2.29 6.55
C TYR A 145 -15.00 3.77 6.33
N ILE A 146 -14.43 4.40 5.32
CA ILE A 146 -14.70 5.78 4.94
C ILE A 146 -16.18 5.97 4.63
N LYS A 147 -16.77 5.11 3.81
CA LYS A 147 -18.21 5.17 3.49
C LYS A 147 -19.11 5.01 4.71
N LYS A 148 -18.76 4.08 5.60
CA LYS A 148 -19.51 3.85 6.85
C LYS A 148 -19.51 5.06 7.77
N ASN A 149 -18.37 5.72 7.90
CA ASN A 149 -18.17 6.80 8.86
C ASN A 149 -18.19 8.20 8.20
N ALA A 150 -18.65 8.27 6.95
CA ALA A 150 -18.62 9.50 6.14
C ALA A 150 -19.27 10.69 6.86
N LYS A 151 -20.41 10.48 7.53
CA LYS A 151 -21.09 11.53 8.27
C LYS A 151 -20.29 12.05 9.48
N GLU A 152 -19.56 11.17 10.16
CA GLU A 152 -18.74 11.51 11.33
C GLU A 152 -17.59 12.45 10.95
N TYR A 153 -16.98 12.18 9.79
CA TYR A 153 -15.81 12.92 9.30
C TYR A 153 -16.15 13.97 8.24
N ASN A 154 -17.44 14.25 8.00
CA ASN A 154 -17.90 15.22 6.99
C ASN A 154 -17.39 14.92 5.57
N LEU A 155 -17.41 13.62 5.18
CA LEU A 155 -16.97 13.11 3.89
C LEU A 155 -18.16 12.82 2.98
N ASP A 156 -17.98 12.94 1.67
CA ASP A 156 -18.96 12.51 0.69
C ASP A 156 -18.70 11.04 0.25
N PRO A 157 -19.49 10.07 0.72
CA PRO A 157 -19.27 8.65 0.40
C PRO A 157 -19.58 8.30 -1.06
N SER A 158 -20.20 9.20 -1.81
CA SER A 158 -20.56 9.00 -3.22
C SER A 158 -19.48 9.50 -4.16
N ASN A 159 -18.57 10.35 -3.68
CA ASN A 159 -17.52 10.99 -4.47
C ASN A 159 -16.13 10.64 -3.90
N ILE A 160 -15.69 9.39 -4.14
CA ILE A 160 -14.41 8.86 -3.69
C ILE A 160 -13.54 8.53 -4.90
N ALA A 161 -12.32 9.05 -4.93
CA ALA A 161 -11.23 8.60 -5.77
C ALA A 161 -10.20 7.82 -4.97
N VAL A 162 -9.48 6.90 -5.62
CA VAL A 162 -8.24 6.32 -5.12
C VAL A 162 -7.08 6.85 -5.96
N TRP A 163 -5.98 7.20 -5.31
CA TRP A 163 -4.77 7.69 -5.97
C TRP A 163 -3.55 6.98 -5.37
N GLY A 164 -2.83 6.24 -6.20
CA GLY A 164 -1.63 5.53 -5.78
C GLY A 164 -0.48 5.69 -6.75
N ASN A 165 0.73 5.48 -6.25
CA ASN A 165 1.97 5.50 -7.00
C ASN A 165 2.71 4.17 -6.88
N SER A 166 3.35 3.69 -7.96
CA SER A 166 4.12 2.45 -7.96
C SER A 166 3.29 1.25 -7.45
N ALA A 167 3.68 0.57 -6.39
CA ALA A 167 2.87 -0.47 -5.75
C ALA A 167 1.48 0.03 -5.35
N GLY A 168 1.38 1.28 -4.87
CA GLY A 168 0.09 1.94 -4.60
C GLY A 168 -0.74 2.17 -5.86
N GLY A 169 -0.10 2.41 -7.02
CA GLY A 169 -0.75 2.50 -8.32
C GLY A 169 -1.42 1.19 -8.72
N ASN A 170 -0.72 0.05 -8.56
CA ASN A 170 -1.33 -1.27 -8.73
C ASN A 170 -2.54 -1.46 -7.81
N LEU A 171 -2.41 -1.11 -6.51
CA LEU A 171 -3.49 -1.24 -5.55
C LEU A 171 -4.67 -0.31 -5.86
N ALA A 172 -4.41 0.90 -6.36
CA ALA A 172 -5.45 1.81 -6.83
C ALA A 172 -6.19 1.26 -8.05
N ALA A 173 -5.44 0.74 -9.03
CA ALA A 173 -6.01 0.11 -10.20
C ALA A 173 -6.84 -1.14 -9.84
N LEU A 174 -6.32 -2.02 -8.96
CA LEU A 174 -7.06 -3.16 -8.42
C LEU A 174 -8.33 -2.74 -7.67
N ALA A 175 -8.27 -1.70 -6.84
CA ALA A 175 -9.44 -1.20 -6.13
C ALA A 175 -10.52 -0.70 -7.10
N GLY A 176 -10.11 -0.06 -8.20
CA GLY A 176 -11.01 0.41 -9.24
C GLY A 176 -11.69 -0.71 -10.01
N THR A 177 -10.92 -1.68 -10.51
CA THR A 177 -11.43 -2.75 -11.36
C THR A 177 -12.13 -3.88 -10.58
N SER A 178 -11.83 -4.03 -9.29
CA SER A 178 -12.45 -5.07 -8.43
C SER A 178 -13.43 -4.51 -7.41
N GLY A 179 -13.95 -3.29 -7.61
CA GLY A 179 -14.80 -2.62 -6.62
C GLY A 179 -16.02 -3.46 -6.20
N ASP A 180 -16.70 -4.08 -7.14
CA ASP A 180 -17.86 -4.96 -6.96
C ASP A 180 -17.51 -6.46 -6.84
N ASP A 181 -16.25 -6.85 -7.11
CA ASP A 181 -15.79 -8.24 -6.96
C ASP A 181 -15.50 -8.59 -5.49
N ASN A 182 -16.19 -9.63 -5.01
CA ASN A 182 -16.04 -10.07 -3.63
C ASN A 182 -14.80 -10.96 -3.39
N SER A 183 -14.14 -11.46 -4.42
CA SER A 183 -12.98 -12.36 -4.29
C SER A 183 -11.79 -11.64 -3.59
N LEU A 184 -11.68 -10.33 -3.75
CA LEU A 184 -10.66 -9.48 -3.12
C LEU A 184 -11.15 -8.73 -1.87
N ASN A 185 -12.21 -9.19 -1.22
CA ASN A 185 -12.69 -8.63 0.04
C ASN A 185 -12.14 -9.37 1.29
N GLY A 186 -11.50 -10.53 1.10
CA GLY A 186 -11.08 -11.44 2.16
C GLY A 186 -12.24 -12.25 2.73
N GLU A 187 -11.94 -13.33 3.47
CA GLU A 187 -12.95 -14.25 4.01
C GLU A 187 -13.94 -13.59 4.99
N LYS A 188 -13.44 -12.65 5.78
CA LYS A 188 -14.24 -11.87 6.74
C LYS A 188 -13.97 -10.39 6.50
N PRO A 189 -14.66 -9.77 5.53
CA PRO A 189 -14.41 -8.38 5.20
C PRO A 189 -14.87 -7.43 6.32
N GLU A 190 -14.07 -6.42 6.59
CA GLU A 190 -14.48 -5.30 7.45
C GLU A 190 -15.61 -4.51 6.79
N ASN A 191 -16.62 -4.15 7.58
CA ASN A 191 -17.77 -3.35 7.15
C ASN A 191 -18.50 -3.87 5.87
N PRO A 192 -18.89 -5.16 5.79
CA PRO A 192 -19.34 -5.83 4.56
C PRO A 192 -20.64 -5.29 3.96
N LYS A 193 -21.36 -4.44 4.69
CA LYS A 193 -22.60 -3.79 4.22
C LYS A 193 -22.33 -2.57 3.32
N TYR A 194 -21.08 -2.13 3.24
CA TYR A 194 -20.68 -0.98 2.43
C TYR A 194 -19.89 -1.45 1.22
N SER A 195 -20.16 -0.84 0.06
CA SER A 195 -19.42 -1.09 -1.17
C SER A 195 -17.99 -0.52 -1.09
N SER A 196 -17.03 -1.18 -1.75
CA SER A 196 -15.68 -0.64 -1.98
C SER A 196 -15.52 0.01 -3.34
N GLU A 197 -16.58 0.16 -4.14
CA GLU A 197 -16.54 0.87 -5.41
C GLU A 197 -16.12 2.34 -5.22
N VAL A 198 -15.40 2.86 -6.20
CA VAL A 198 -14.95 4.26 -6.26
C VAL A 198 -15.39 4.89 -7.57
N LYS A 199 -15.36 6.22 -7.68
CA LYS A 199 -15.72 6.94 -8.92
C LYS A 199 -14.54 7.20 -9.84
N ALA A 200 -13.36 7.35 -9.29
CA ALA A 200 -12.14 7.64 -10.05
C ALA A 200 -10.93 6.90 -9.49
N VAL A 201 -10.02 6.58 -10.38
CA VAL A 201 -8.70 6.00 -10.08
C VAL A 201 -7.64 6.88 -10.69
N ILE A 202 -6.62 7.22 -9.91
CA ILE A 202 -5.36 7.76 -10.40
C ILE A 202 -4.28 6.72 -10.15
N ASP A 203 -3.74 6.20 -11.23
CA ASP A 203 -2.62 5.26 -11.23
C ASP A 203 -1.37 5.98 -11.74
N TRP A 204 -0.41 6.19 -10.88
CA TRP A 204 0.90 6.67 -11.24
C TRP A 204 1.89 5.50 -11.30
N PHE A 205 2.31 5.17 -12.51
CA PHE A 205 3.37 4.20 -12.82
C PHE A 205 3.27 2.87 -12.03
N GLY A 206 2.06 2.33 -11.87
CA GLY A 206 1.83 1.04 -11.23
C GLY A 206 2.35 -0.14 -12.06
N PRO A 207 2.92 -1.20 -11.44
CA PRO A 207 3.14 -2.48 -12.12
C PRO A 207 1.80 -3.22 -12.24
N LEU A 208 1.27 -3.38 -13.45
CA LEU A 208 -0.11 -3.80 -13.70
C LEU A 208 -0.24 -5.22 -14.28
N GLU A 209 0.80 -5.74 -14.91
CA GLU A 209 0.88 -7.12 -15.44
C GLU A 209 2.26 -7.72 -15.14
N PHE A 210 2.39 -8.36 -13.98
CA PHE A 210 3.69 -8.80 -13.45
C PHE A 210 4.46 -9.73 -14.38
N LEU A 211 3.76 -10.62 -15.08
CA LEU A 211 4.38 -11.61 -15.96
C LEU A 211 5.02 -11.01 -17.22
N LYS A 212 4.72 -9.75 -17.55
CA LYS A 212 5.27 -9.06 -18.72
C LYS A 212 6.40 -8.07 -18.42
N LEU A 213 6.70 -7.83 -17.13
CA LEU A 213 7.65 -6.79 -16.74
C LEU A 213 9.02 -6.97 -17.40
N ASP A 214 9.60 -8.19 -17.35
CA ASP A 214 10.93 -8.44 -17.91
C ASP A 214 10.94 -8.37 -19.45
N GLU A 215 9.92 -8.92 -20.13
CA GLU A 215 9.75 -8.83 -21.58
C GLU A 215 9.67 -7.37 -22.03
N GLN A 216 8.85 -6.57 -21.39
CA GLN A 216 8.65 -5.15 -21.73
C GLN A 216 9.91 -4.31 -21.47
N PHE A 217 10.72 -4.64 -20.46
CA PHE A 217 12.03 -4.01 -20.27
C PHE A 217 12.97 -4.33 -21.43
N VAL A 218 13.00 -5.59 -21.88
CA VAL A 218 13.81 -5.99 -23.03
C VAL A 218 13.36 -5.24 -24.30
N GLU A 219 12.08 -5.17 -24.55
CA GLU A 219 11.50 -4.50 -25.72
C GLU A 219 11.75 -2.98 -25.71
N SER A 220 11.69 -2.35 -24.56
CA SER A 220 11.96 -0.91 -24.42
C SER A 220 13.43 -0.55 -24.54
N GLY A 221 14.35 -1.52 -24.37
CA GLY A 221 15.78 -1.27 -24.29
C GLY A 221 16.22 -0.54 -23.00
N ILE A 222 15.33 -0.38 -22.03
CA ILE A 222 15.61 0.25 -20.74
C ILE A 222 16.14 -0.82 -19.77
N THR A 223 17.28 -0.55 -19.14
CA THR A 223 17.84 -1.46 -18.13
C THR A 223 17.06 -1.32 -16.81
N PRO A 224 16.47 -2.41 -16.26
CA PRO A 224 15.72 -2.33 -15.01
C PRO A 224 16.64 -2.03 -13.82
N LYS A 225 16.30 -1.03 -13.02
CA LYS A 225 17.06 -0.64 -11.82
C LYS A 225 16.97 -1.66 -10.69
N LEU A 226 15.85 -2.39 -10.61
CA LEU A 226 15.60 -3.39 -9.57
C LEU A 226 15.97 -4.83 -9.99
N GLY A 227 16.66 -5.00 -11.13
CA GLY A 227 16.99 -6.31 -11.68
C GLY A 227 15.80 -7.04 -12.31
N GLU A 228 15.96 -8.34 -12.55
CA GLU A 228 14.91 -9.19 -13.14
C GLU A 228 13.70 -9.28 -12.22
N ARG A 229 12.51 -9.05 -12.78
CA ARG A 229 11.25 -9.09 -12.03
C ARG A 229 10.76 -10.52 -11.78
N SER A 230 11.20 -11.47 -12.60
CA SER A 230 11.02 -12.91 -12.38
C SER A 230 11.96 -13.50 -11.31
N SER A 231 12.76 -12.68 -10.64
CA SER A 231 13.57 -13.11 -9.49
C SER A 231 12.71 -13.37 -8.24
N ASP A 232 13.08 -14.37 -7.42
CA ASP A 232 12.45 -14.65 -6.11
C ASP A 232 12.53 -13.47 -5.14
N THR A 233 13.47 -12.56 -5.36
CA THR A 233 13.69 -11.38 -4.53
C THR A 233 12.98 -10.13 -5.02
N SER A 234 12.34 -10.19 -6.19
CA SER A 234 11.61 -9.05 -6.74
C SER A 234 10.44 -8.65 -5.81
N PRO A 235 10.06 -7.37 -5.82
CA PRO A 235 8.90 -6.90 -5.07
C PRO A 235 7.61 -7.67 -5.39
N GLU A 236 7.40 -7.99 -6.67
CA GLU A 236 6.22 -8.71 -7.15
C GLU A 236 6.21 -10.15 -6.65
N SER A 237 7.35 -10.86 -6.71
CA SER A 237 7.47 -12.21 -6.18
C SER A 237 7.25 -12.23 -4.65
N LYS A 238 7.80 -11.27 -3.93
CA LYS A 238 7.52 -11.12 -2.48
C LYS A 238 6.05 -10.83 -2.21
N TYR A 239 5.43 -9.98 -3.03
CA TYR A 239 4.03 -9.62 -2.86
C TYR A 239 3.08 -10.79 -3.04
N ILE A 240 3.28 -11.63 -4.07
CA ILE A 240 2.43 -12.79 -4.31
C ILE A 240 2.82 -14.04 -3.50
N GLY A 241 3.96 -14.00 -2.79
CA GLY A 241 4.43 -15.08 -1.92
C GLY A 241 5.23 -16.17 -2.61
N GLY A 242 5.79 -15.90 -3.79
CA GLY A 242 6.66 -16.79 -4.55
C GLY A 242 7.01 -16.23 -5.91
N ASN A 243 7.96 -16.85 -6.62
CA ASN A 243 8.38 -16.43 -7.95
C ASN A 243 7.17 -16.25 -8.88
N ILE A 244 7.07 -15.08 -9.55
CA ILE A 244 5.92 -14.76 -10.41
C ILE A 244 5.75 -15.74 -11.56
N THR A 245 6.83 -16.28 -12.11
CA THR A 245 6.77 -17.24 -13.24
C THR A 245 6.41 -18.66 -12.81
N GLU A 246 6.59 -19.00 -11.55
CA GLU A 246 6.19 -20.27 -10.95
C GLU A 246 4.80 -20.21 -10.32
N ASN A 247 4.33 -19.00 -9.99
CA ASN A 247 3.04 -18.74 -9.35
C ASN A 247 2.12 -17.92 -10.26
N VAL A 248 2.00 -18.33 -11.52
CA VAL A 248 1.28 -17.61 -12.59
C VAL A 248 -0.15 -17.25 -12.18
N GLU A 249 -0.90 -18.17 -11.57
CA GLU A 249 -2.28 -17.90 -11.14
C GLU A 249 -2.37 -16.76 -10.12
N GLN A 250 -1.41 -16.68 -9.18
CA GLN A 250 -1.40 -15.60 -8.20
C GLN A 250 -0.95 -14.28 -8.82
N ALA A 251 -0.01 -14.31 -9.76
CA ALA A 251 0.42 -13.14 -10.52
C ALA A 251 -0.75 -12.58 -11.35
N GLU A 252 -1.54 -13.43 -12.01
CA GLU A 252 -2.74 -13.04 -12.75
C GLU A 252 -3.86 -12.48 -11.86
N LYS A 253 -4.04 -13.02 -10.65
CA LYS A 253 -4.97 -12.46 -9.66
C LYS A 253 -4.54 -11.11 -9.12
N ALA A 254 -3.25 -10.81 -9.12
CA ALA A 254 -2.72 -9.49 -8.75
C ALA A 254 -2.74 -8.47 -9.91
N ASN A 255 -3.15 -8.87 -11.10
CA ASN A 255 -3.29 -8.04 -12.28
C ASN A 255 -4.68 -7.37 -12.29
N PRO A 256 -4.76 -6.02 -12.23
CA PRO A 256 -6.04 -5.31 -12.27
C PRO A 256 -6.83 -5.56 -13.56
N ALA A 257 -6.17 -5.86 -14.68
CA ALA A 257 -6.87 -6.17 -15.92
C ALA A 257 -7.74 -7.45 -15.86
N SER A 258 -7.46 -8.35 -14.89
CA SER A 258 -8.26 -9.57 -14.68
C SER A 258 -9.68 -9.30 -14.17
N TYR A 259 -9.95 -8.09 -13.70
CA TYR A 259 -11.22 -7.70 -13.08
C TYR A 259 -11.99 -6.63 -13.86
N ILE A 260 -11.50 -6.20 -15.02
CA ILE A 260 -12.14 -5.14 -15.80
C ILE A 260 -13.57 -5.51 -16.18
N THR A 261 -14.51 -4.66 -15.81
CA THR A 261 -15.94 -4.75 -16.16
C THR A 261 -16.45 -3.46 -16.78
N LYS A 262 -17.65 -3.49 -17.38
CA LYS A 262 -18.27 -2.30 -17.96
C LYS A 262 -18.65 -1.24 -16.92
N ASN A 263 -18.71 -1.62 -15.65
CA ASN A 263 -19.13 -0.76 -14.55
C ASN A 263 -17.96 0.00 -13.91
N ASP A 264 -16.72 -0.30 -14.33
CA ASP A 264 -15.53 0.30 -13.76
C ASP A 264 -15.54 1.83 -13.80
N PRO A 265 -14.86 2.47 -12.85
CA PRO A 265 -14.80 3.92 -12.69
C PRO A 265 -14.04 4.61 -13.82
N TYR A 266 -13.86 5.92 -13.68
CA TYR A 266 -12.96 6.70 -14.53
C TYR A 266 -11.50 6.47 -14.12
N PHE A 267 -10.59 6.38 -15.10
CA PHE A 267 -9.16 6.18 -14.89
C PHE A 267 -8.34 7.33 -15.46
N PHE A 268 -7.41 7.82 -14.66
CA PHE A 268 -6.32 8.68 -15.05
C PHE A 268 -5.00 7.95 -14.76
N ILE A 269 -4.30 7.58 -15.83
CA ILE A 269 -3.10 6.75 -15.76
C ILE A 269 -1.93 7.60 -16.23
N GLN A 270 -0.88 7.74 -15.40
CA GLN A 270 0.32 8.48 -15.78
C GLN A 270 1.57 7.62 -15.63
N HIS A 271 2.49 7.77 -16.58
CA HIS A 271 3.76 7.03 -16.58
C HIS A 271 4.88 7.86 -17.21
N GLY A 272 6.09 7.76 -16.63
CA GLY A 272 7.28 8.36 -17.22
C GLY A 272 7.86 7.50 -18.33
N THR A 273 8.26 8.10 -19.47
CA THR A 273 8.77 7.35 -20.63
C THR A 273 10.18 6.80 -20.43
N ALA A 274 10.90 7.23 -19.38
CA ALA A 274 12.24 6.74 -19.02
C ALA A 274 12.27 5.96 -17.68
N ASP A 275 11.13 5.38 -17.29
CA ASP A 275 11.01 4.64 -16.04
C ASP A 275 11.83 3.34 -16.06
N GLN A 276 12.75 3.23 -15.07
CA GLN A 276 13.64 2.07 -14.90
C GLN A 276 13.14 1.09 -13.83
N ASN A 277 12.03 1.39 -13.15
CA ASN A 277 11.46 0.52 -12.13
C ASN A 277 10.25 -0.27 -12.64
N VAL A 278 9.42 0.37 -13.48
CA VAL A 278 8.24 -0.22 -14.11
C VAL A 278 8.22 0.20 -15.57
N PRO A 279 8.13 -0.72 -16.54
CA PRO A 279 8.09 -0.36 -17.95
C PRO A 279 6.84 0.47 -18.28
N THR A 280 6.99 1.55 -19.03
CA THR A 280 5.89 2.41 -19.49
C THR A 280 4.80 1.60 -20.20
N GLN A 281 5.17 0.53 -20.87
CA GLN A 281 4.25 -0.36 -21.59
C GLN A 281 3.18 -0.97 -20.67
N GLN A 282 3.43 -1.11 -19.36
CA GLN A 282 2.42 -1.56 -18.39
C GLN A 282 1.18 -0.66 -18.43
N SER A 283 1.39 0.64 -18.35
CA SER A 283 0.29 1.62 -18.39
C SER A 283 -0.37 1.72 -19.76
N ILE A 284 0.38 1.60 -20.83
CA ILE A 284 -0.14 1.62 -22.20
C ILE A 284 -1.09 0.44 -22.43
N ASP A 285 -0.64 -0.78 -22.13
CA ASP A 285 -1.43 -2.00 -22.32
C ASP A 285 -2.68 -2.01 -21.44
N PHE A 286 -2.56 -1.53 -20.20
CA PHE A 286 -3.71 -1.47 -19.30
C PHE A 286 -4.74 -0.44 -19.74
N ALA A 287 -4.31 0.76 -20.16
CA ALA A 287 -5.19 1.79 -20.69
C ALA A 287 -5.94 1.32 -21.96
N GLU A 288 -5.27 0.54 -22.84
CA GLU A 288 -5.91 -0.06 -24.01
C GLU A 288 -6.97 -1.10 -23.60
N LYS A 289 -6.64 -2.01 -22.67
CA LYS A 289 -7.59 -3.01 -22.16
C LYS A 289 -8.82 -2.35 -21.52
N LEU A 290 -8.62 -1.32 -20.69
CA LEU A 290 -9.70 -0.53 -20.11
C LEU A 290 -10.56 0.14 -21.19
N THR A 291 -9.93 0.86 -22.12
CA THR A 291 -10.63 1.58 -23.20
C THR A 291 -11.55 0.66 -24.01
N ASN A 292 -11.08 -0.55 -24.29
CA ASN A 292 -11.85 -1.55 -25.04
C ASN A 292 -13.10 -2.05 -24.30
N VAL A 293 -13.16 -1.92 -22.98
CA VAL A 293 -14.29 -2.41 -22.16
C VAL A 293 -15.18 -1.29 -21.67
N ILE A 294 -14.59 -0.19 -21.12
CA ILE A 294 -15.35 0.88 -20.46
C ILE A 294 -15.52 2.13 -21.32
N GLY A 295 -14.88 2.17 -22.49
CA GLY A 295 -14.92 3.32 -23.43
C GLY A 295 -13.82 4.34 -23.17
N LYS A 296 -13.42 5.02 -24.28
CA LYS A 296 -12.32 6.00 -24.25
C LYS A 296 -12.63 7.27 -23.42
N GLU A 297 -13.89 7.55 -23.20
CA GLU A 297 -14.33 8.71 -22.42
C GLU A 297 -14.08 8.55 -20.91
N LYS A 298 -13.80 7.32 -20.47
CA LYS A 298 -13.50 7.01 -19.07
C LYS A 298 -12.00 6.78 -18.81
N VAL A 299 -11.16 6.79 -19.84
CA VAL A 299 -9.72 6.46 -19.70
C VAL A 299 -8.87 7.60 -20.24
N THR A 300 -8.05 8.17 -19.38
CA THR A 300 -7.00 9.12 -19.75
C THR A 300 -5.65 8.46 -19.50
N LEU A 301 -4.82 8.37 -20.53
CA LEU A 301 -3.42 7.98 -20.43
C LEU A 301 -2.56 9.21 -20.72
N SER A 302 -1.70 9.59 -19.77
CA SER A 302 -0.77 10.71 -19.86
C SER A 302 0.66 10.19 -19.69
N LEU A 303 1.47 10.26 -20.74
CA LEU A 303 2.87 9.86 -20.72
C LEU A 303 3.75 11.10 -20.53
N ILE A 304 4.56 11.10 -19.48
CA ILE A 304 5.45 12.23 -19.14
C ILE A 304 6.82 11.95 -19.76
N GLU A 305 7.12 12.67 -20.82
CA GLU A 305 8.33 12.46 -21.63
C GLU A 305 9.61 12.68 -20.81
N GLY A 306 10.52 11.69 -20.85
CA GLY A 306 11.80 11.73 -20.14
C GLY A 306 11.70 11.58 -18.62
N ALA A 307 10.49 11.49 -18.05
CA ALA A 307 10.34 11.24 -16.62
C ALA A 307 10.69 9.80 -16.27
N GLY A 308 11.28 9.60 -15.09
CA GLY A 308 11.54 8.28 -14.51
C GLY A 308 10.36 7.77 -13.68
N HIS A 309 10.68 6.96 -12.65
CA HIS A 309 9.72 6.42 -11.69
C HIS A 309 9.35 7.48 -10.64
N GLY A 310 8.49 8.41 -10.99
CA GLY A 310 8.17 9.58 -10.17
C GLY A 310 9.17 10.74 -10.38
N GLY A 311 9.24 11.66 -9.44
CA GLY A 311 10.14 12.81 -9.44
C GLY A 311 9.46 14.15 -9.72
N GLU A 312 10.27 15.19 -10.00
CA GLU A 312 9.81 16.58 -10.11
C GLU A 312 8.72 16.79 -11.17
N GLN A 313 8.79 16.06 -12.29
CA GLN A 313 7.79 16.21 -13.35
C GLN A 313 6.40 15.80 -12.89
N PHE A 314 6.29 14.72 -12.08
CA PHE A 314 5.01 14.28 -11.50
C PHE A 314 4.49 15.29 -10.46
N ASN A 315 5.38 15.94 -9.72
CA ASN A 315 5.05 16.87 -8.65
C ASN A 315 4.89 18.32 -9.13
N SER A 316 5.12 18.57 -10.44
CA SER A 316 5.00 19.92 -10.99
C SER A 316 3.57 20.47 -10.89
N GLU A 317 3.43 21.77 -10.71
CA GLU A 317 2.11 22.43 -10.65
C GLU A 317 1.29 22.14 -11.92
N GLU A 318 1.91 22.15 -13.10
CA GLU A 318 1.27 21.86 -14.36
C GLU A 318 0.69 20.45 -14.39
N ASN A 319 1.46 19.44 -13.96
CA ASN A 319 0.98 18.05 -13.91
C ASN A 319 -0.14 17.87 -12.87
N LEU A 320 0.01 18.46 -11.70
CA LEU A 320 -1.01 18.39 -10.65
C LEU A 320 -2.30 19.08 -11.09
N GLU A 321 -2.22 20.18 -11.84
CA GLU A 321 -3.42 20.82 -12.41
C GLU A 321 -4.17 19.89 -13.37
N GLU A 322 -3.46 19.12 -14.20
CA GLU A 322 -4.07 18.11 -15.08
C GLU A 322 -4.81 17.03 -14.26
N VAL A 323 -4.16 16.49 -13.24
CA VAL A 323 -4.76 15.48 -12.35
C VAL A 323 -5.99 16.02 -11.64
N PHE A 324 -5.90 17.22 -11.05
CA PHE A 324 -7.04 17.79 -10.32
C PHE A 324 -8.17 18.23 -11.24
N LYS A 325 -7.88 18.67 -12.45
CA LYS A 325 -8.91 18.93 -13.47
C LYS A 325 -9.68 17.66 -13.82
N PHE A 326 -9.00 16.53 -13.95
CA PHE A 326 -9.67 15.23 -14.10
C PHE A 326 -10.55 14.92 -12.88
N LEU A 327 -10.01 15.01 -11.65
CA LEU A 327 -10.78 14.75 -10.43
C LEU A 327 -12.01 15.65 -10.30
N ASP A 328 -11.88 16.95 -10.59
CA ASP A 328 -12.97 17.90 -10.55
C ASP A 328 -14.08 17.54 -11.55
N SER A 329 -13.71 17.06 -12.74
CA SER A 329 -14.68 16.67 -13.77
C SER A 329 -15.50 15.43 -13.42
N VAL A 330 -14.98 14.58 -12.49
CA VAL A 330 -15.63 13.31 -12.11
C VAL A 330 -16.31 13.40 -10.76
N LEU A 331 -15.72 14.15 -9.80
CA LEU A 331 -16.16 14.13 -8.39
C LEU A 331 -16.91 15.40 -7.97
N LYS A 332 -16.85 16.49 -8.74
CA LYS A 332 -17.56 17.74 -8.49
C LYS A 332 -18.54 18.05 -9.61
#